data_a6582308ac5060fdfbda9979dcd5d032
#
_entry.id   a6582308ac5060fdfbda9979dcd5d032
#
_cell.length_a   1.000
_cell.length_b   1.000
_cell.length_c   1.000
_cell.angle_alpha   90.00
_cell.angle_beta   90.00
_cell.angle_gamma   90.00
#
_symmetry.space_group_name_H-M   'P 1'
#
loop_
_entity.id
_entity.type
_entity.pdbx_description
1 polymer ?
#
loop_
_entity_poly.entity_id
_entity_poly.type
_entity_poly.pdbx_seq_one_letter_code
_entity_poly.pdbx_strand_id
1 'polypeptide(L)'
;MKLIWKYLMKYKKWFLLDFISVFGFALVELGIPTIISDMIDHGIETHDTAYLYGRFGIMALISVIGVSGVVLLGYCCSKISTNITRDIRNDVFKHSQSFSAAEMEKFGVSSMITRTNNDAYQIMLFLNVILKSALLTPVMMCVSVMLILQISLQLSYVVLATIPVVILGVIIVAKVSEPLSENQQKSIDHINQILRENITGIRVIRSFNKEDYEKKRFSNENDFYRDQSAKLFKLMSCTEPSFFFLMNIATVIVYYLSCTLLNTNAITLGNVVAFVEYLFHVMMSVLIFCMVFMMYPRANVSAKRIMEVLDTKPSIVNDKDCIQLDSIQTLSFKDVSFSYPNGEEAVLKNIDFSCHKGQKIAVIGSTGSGKSTLVKLMNRFYDVSRGSIEINGVDIRKYDLESLRAQIGYVAQKAHMFKGSIQSNICFGKPEASDEEMHHAARVAQASDFISKRENGYLDEIAEDGTNISGGQKQRLSIARVILKKPSLYIYDDSFSALDFKTDATLRKALKPEVKNAIFFVVAQRISTIMDSDMIIVLDEGQIIGLGTHLELLKNCSVYQEIAHSQLTQKELDDYERN
;
A
#
# COMPACT_ATOMS: atom_id res chain seq x y z
N MET A 1 -17.41 -1.97 -5.60
CA MET A 1 -17.86 -2.80 -6.76
C MET A 1 -17.59 -2.17 -8.13
N LYS A 2 -17.71 -0.84 -8.33
CA LYS A 2 -17.36 -0.15 -9.61
C LYS A 2 -15.91 -0.47 -10.06
N LEU A 3 -14.95 -0.52 -9.12
CA LEU A 3 -13.56 -0.87 -9.40
C LEU A 3 -13.46 -2.26 -10.05
N ILE A 4 -14.02 -3.27 -9.40
CA ILE A 4 -13.95 -4.67 -9.88
C ILE A 4 -14.56 -4.79 -11.27
N TRP A 5 -15.73 -4.19 -11.49
CA TRP A 5 -16.39 -4.20 -12.79
C TRP A 5 -15.57 -3.53 -13.90
N LYS A 6 -14.93 -2.38 -13.59
CA LYS A 6 -14.03 -1.66 -14.51
C LYS A 6 -12.89 -2.56 -15.02
N TYR A 7 -12.26 -3.30 -14.10
CA TYR A 7 -11.15 -4.20 -14.47
C TYR A 7 -11.65 -5.51 -15.10
N LEU A 8 -12.76 -6.06 -14.66
CA LEU A 8 -13.34 -7.29 -15.22
C LEU A 8 -13.66 -7.14 -16.70
N MET A 9 -14.17 -5.97 -17.13
CA MET A 9 -14.48 -5.68 -18.52
C MET A 9 -13.25 -5.69 -19.46
N LYS A 10 -12.03 -5.52 -18.92
CA LYS A 10 -10.80 -5.70 -19.71
C LYS A 10 -10.59 -7.17 -20.10
N TYR A 11 -11.12 -8.10 -19.29
CA TYR A 11 -10.95 -9.54 -19.45
C TYR A 11 -12.22 -10.26 -19.92
N LYS A 12 -13.13 -9.58 -20.62
CA LYS A 12 -14.45 -10.09 -21.05
C LYS A 12 -14.40 -11.43 -21.78
N LYS A 13 -13.34 -11.70 -22.59
CA LYS A 13 -13.19 -12.98 -23.30
C LYS A 13 -12.99 -14.15 -22.33
N TRP A 14 -12.15 -13.96 -21.31
CA TRP A 14 -11.90 -14.96 -20.27
C TRP A 14 -13.12 -15.15 -19.38
N PHE A 15 -13.85 -14.06 -19.07
CA PHE A 15 -15.10 -14.12 -18.32
C PHE A 15 -16.20 -14.88 -19.08
N LEU A 16 -16.30 -14.71 -20.40
CA LEU A 16 -17.23 -15.50 -21.21
C LEU A 16 -16.87 -16.98 -21.22
N LEU A 17 -15.57 -17.30 -21.32
CA LEU A 17 -15.09 -18.68 -21.27
C LEU A 17 -15.33 -19.31 -19.91
N ASP A 18 -15.13 -18.55 -18.84
CA ASP A 18 -15.45 -18.92 -17.45
C ASP A 18 -16.94 -19.27 -17.31
N PHE A 19 -17.83 -18.41 -17.82
CA PHE A 19 -19.27 -18.63 -17.82
C PHE A 19 -19.68 -19.91 -18.58
N ILE A 20 -19.08 -20.18 -19.74
CA ILE A 20 -19.34 -21.43 -20.49
C ILE A 20 -18.85 -22.65 -19.70
N SER A 21 -17.73 -22.54 -19.02
CA SER A 21 -17.15 -23.64 -18.22
C SER A 21 -18.03 -24.06 -17.05
N VAL A 22 -18.84 -23.14 -16.49
CA VAL A 22 -19.82 -23.41 -15.44
C VAL A 22 -20.84 -24.47 -15.88
N PHE A 23 -21.29 -24.40 -17.13
CA PHE A 23 -22.25 -25.38 -17.66
C PHE A 23 -21.63 -26.77 -17.81
N GLY A 24 -20.33 -26.85 -18.13
CA GLY A 24 -19.59 -28.12 -18.15
C GLY A 24 -19.56 -28.79 -16.78
N PHE A 25 -19.32 -28.01 -15.73
CA PHE A 25 -19.38 -28.50 -14.35
C PHE A 25 -20.80 -28.98 -13.97
N ALA A 26 -21.81 -28.12 -14.23
CA ALA A 26 -23.20 -28.42 -13.90
C ALA A 26 -23.71 -29.69 -14.63
N LEU A 27 -23.23 -29.90 -15.85
CA LEU A 27 -23.58 -31.12 -16.65
C LEU A 27 -23.11 -32.39 -15.96
N VAL A 28 -21.93 -32.41 -15.35
CA VAL A 28 -21.43 -33.60 -14.62
C VAL A 28 -22.19 -33.80 -13.33
N GLU A 29 -22.26 -32.77 -12.51
CA GLU A 29 -22.85 -32.85 -11.15
C GLU A 29 -24.34 -33.25 -11.20
N LEU A 30 -25.07 -32.81 -12.21
CA LEU A 30 -26.51 -33.09 -12.33
C LEU A 30 -26.82 -34.16 -13.36
N GLY A 31 -25.97 -34.29 -14.39
CA GLY A 31 -26.17 -35.32 -15.45
C GLY A 31 -25.85 -36.72 -15.00
N ILE A 32 -24.82 -36.92 -14.14
CA ILE A 32 -24.48 -38.27 -13.64
C ILE A 32 -25.65 -38.84 -12.81
N PRO A 33 -26.23 -38.17 -11.82
CA PRO A 33 -27.38 -38.68 -11.08
C PRO A 33 -28.59 -38.98 -11.98
N THR A 34 -28.83 -38.16 -13.02
CA THR A 34 -29.87 -38.40 -14.02
C THR A 34 -29.65 -39.73 -14.76
N ILE A 35 -28.41 -39.99 -15.22
CA ILE A 35 -28.07 -41.22 -15.94
C ILE A 35 -28.17 -42.42 -14.99
N ILE A 36 -27.72 -42.29 -13.74
CA ILE A 36 -27.80 -43.35 -12.73
C ILE A 36 -29.27 -43.72 -12.49
N SER A 37 -30.18 -42.75 -12.38
CA SER A 37 -31.61 -42.96 -12.26
C SER A 37 -32.13 -43.82 -13.42
N ASP A 38 -31.79 -43.39 -14.63
CA ASP A 38 -32.22 -44.08 -15.86
C ASP A 38 -31.60 -45.49 -15.99
N MET A 39 -30.37 -45.70 -15.54
CA MET A 39 -29.75 -47.05 -15.48
C MET A 39 -30.42 -47.98 -14.48
N ILE A 40 -30.88 -47.46 -13.34
CA ILE A 40 -31.60 -48.22 -12.32
C ILE A 40 -32.93 -48.70 -12.91
N ASP A 41 -33.70 -47.77 -13.47
CA ASP A 41 -35.07 -48.00 -13.90
C ASP A 41 -35.16 -48.87 -15.17
N HIS A 42 -34.27 -48.61 -16.17
CA HIS A 42 -34.34 -49.27 -17.47
C HIS A 42 -33.25 -50.32 -17.70
N GLY A 43 -32.20 -50.34 -16.90
CA GLY A 43 -31.08 -51.28 -17.06
C GLY A 43 -31.09 -52.39 -16.01
N ILE A 44 -31.14 -52.01 -14.73
CA ILE A 44 -31.04 -53.00 -13.63
C ILE A 44 -32.37 -53.71 -13.44
N GLU A 45 -33.49 -52.98 -13.44
CA GLU A 45 -34.80 -53.55 -13.23
C GLU A 45 -35.23 -54.49 -14.36
N THR A 46 -34.84 -54.19 -15.62
CA THR A 46 -35.14 -55.01 -16.78
C THR A 46 -34.05 -56.04 -17.12
N HIS A 47 -32.91 -56.08 -16.39
CA HIS A 47 -31.74 -56.91 -16.62
C HIS A 47 -31.10 -56.72 -18.01
N ASP A 48 -31.24 -55.54 -18.63
CA ASP A 48 -30.67 -55.21 -19.92
C ASP A 48 -29.19 -54.74 -19.80
N THR A 49 -28.25 -55.66 -19.96
CA THR A 49 -26.83 -55.39 -19.88
C THR A 49 -26.32 -54.51 -21.05
N ALA A 50 -26.91 -54.61 -22.24
CA ALA A 50 -26.52 -53.82 -23.40
C ALA A 50 -26.85 -52.33 -23.18
N TYR A 51 -28.03 -52.06 -22.61
CA TYR A 51 -28.46 -50.73 -22.20
C TYR A 51 -27.48 -50.13 -21.16
N LEU A 52 -27.12 -50.89 -20.13
CA LEU A 52 -26.18 -50.47 -19.10
C LEU A 52 -24.81 -50.06 -19.69
N TYR A 53 -24.23 -50.89 -20.60
CA TYR A 53 -22.95 -50.53 -21.25
C TYR A 53 -23.04 -49.24 -22.07
N GLY A 54 -24.18 -49.02 -22.78
CA GLY A 54 -24.42 -47.78 -23.51
C GLY A 54 -24.44 -46.54 -22.59
N ARG A 55 -25.14 -46.65 -21.45
CA ARG A 55 -25.21 -45.56 -20.45
C ARG A 55 -23.89 -45.30 -19.74
N PHE A 56 -23.08 -46.34 -19.45
CA PHE A 56 -21.72 -46.21 -18.96
C PHE A 56 -20.85 -45.39 -19.93
N GLY A 57 -20.97 -45.65 -21.23
CA GLY A 57 -20.27 -44.89 -22.25
C GLY A 57 -20.62 -43.39 -22.24
N ILE A 58 -21.92 -43.08 -22.12
CA ILE A 58 -22.41 -41.69 -22.01
C ILE A 58 -21.92 -41.05 -20.72
N MET A 59 -21.99 -41.74 -19.58
CA MET A 59 -21.50 -41.23 -18.29
C MET A 59 -19.99 -40.94 -18.31
N ALA A 60 -19.20 -41.84 -18.95
CA ALA A 60 -17.77 -41.60 -19.13
C ALA A 60 -17.49 -40.36 -20.01
N LEU A 61 -18.27 -40.17 -21.09
CA LEU A 61 -18.15 -39.01 -21.97
C LEU A 61 -18.49 -37.69 -21.19
N ILE A 62 -19.60 -37.69 -20.48
CA ILE A 62 -20.02 -36.52 -19.65
C ILE A 62 -18.95 -36.22 -18.59
N SER A 63 -18.40 -37.26 -17.93
CA SER A 63 -17.34 -37.07 -16.94
C SER A 63 -16.08 -36.41 -17.54
N VAL A 64 -15.65 -36.82 -18.74
CA VAL A 64 -14.51 -36.20 -19.42
C VAL A 64 -14.78 -34.74 -19.79
N ILE A 65 -15.98 -34.45 -20.31
CA ILE A 65 -16.40 -33.08 -20.66
C ILE A 65 -16.41 -32.21 -19.40
N GLY A 66 -16.97 -32.72 -18.32
CA GLY A 66 -17.10 -31.96 -17.09
C GLY A 66 -15.78 -31.74 -16.36
N VAL A 67 -14.93 -32.74 -16.25
CA VAL A 67 -13.57 -32.56 -15.70
C VAL A 67 -12.83 -31.48 -16.51
N SER A 68 -12.93 -31.55 -17.85
CA SER A 68 -12.36 -30.50 -18.70
C SER A 68 -12.96 -29.11 -18.39
N GLY A 69 -14.29 -29.04 -18.16
CA GLY A 69 -14.98 -27.81 -17.75
C GLY A 69 -14.49 -27.30 -16.40
N VAL A 70 -14.34 -28.17 -15.39
CA VAL A 70 -13.82 -27.79 -14.06
C VAL A 70 -12.40 -27.24 -14.14
N VAL A 71 -11.52 -27.92 -14.88
CA VAL A 71 -10.14 -27.45 -15.08
C VAL A 71 -10.11 -26.10 -15.78
N LEU A 72 -10.94 -25.92 -16.82
CA LEU A 72 -11.04 -24.67 -17.55
C LEU A 72 -11.60 -23.55 -16.67
N LEU A 73 -12.63 -23.82 -15.86
CA LEU A 73 -13.19 -22.89 -14.88
C LEU A 73 -12.10 -22.42 -13.91
N GLY A 74 -11.37 -23.35 -13.29
CA GLY A 74 -10.28 -23.03 -12.36
C GLY A 74 -9.18 -22.19 -13.02
N TYR A 75 -8.82 -22.51 -14.25
CA TYR A 75 -7.84 -21.75 -15.02
C TYR A 75 -8.32 -20.33 -15.33
N CYS A 76 -9.56 -20.16 -15.81
CA CYS A 76 -10.15 -18.85 -16.11
C CYS A 76 -10.26 -17.98 -14.84
N CYS A 77 -10.80 -18.51 -13.74
CA CYS A 77 -10.90 -17.83 -12.47
C CYS A 77 -9.53 -17.33 -11.97
N SER A 78 -8.52 -18.22 -12.00
CA SER A 78 -7.16 -17.87 -11.58
C SER A 78 -6.55 -16.80 -12.49
N LYS A 79 -6.69 -16.95 -13.80
CA LYS A 79 -6.18 -16.00 -14.80
C LYS A 79 -6.80 -14.62 -14.66
N ILE A 80 -8.12 -14.54 -14.48
CA ILE A 80 -8.85 -13.29 -14.34
C ILE A 80 -8.47 -12.61 -13.01
N SER A 81 -8.57 -13.34 -11.89
CA SER A 81 -8.33 -12.77 -10.55
C SER A 81 -6.89 -12.27 -10.38
N THR A 82 -5.89 -13.03 -10.84
CA THR A 82 -4.49 -12.63 -10.73
C THR A 82 -4.13 -11.46 -11.64
N ASN A 83 -4.62 -11.45 -12.89
CA ASN A 83 -4.36 -10.35 -13.81
C ASN A 83 -5.04 -9.03 -13.36
N ILE A 84 -6.29 -9.09 -12.87
CA ILE A 84 -6.96 -7.92 -12.30
C ILE A 84 -6.18 -7.38 -11.10
N THR A 85 -5.70 -8.26 -10.22
CA THR A 85 -4.93 -7.85 -9.05
C THR A 85 -3.59 -7.22 -9.45
N ARG A 86 -2.90 -7.79 -10.43
CA ARG A 86 -1.69 -7.20 -11.01
C ARG A 86 -1.98 -5.79 -11.56
N ASP A 87 -3.03 -5.63 -12.36
CA ASP A 87 -3.38 -4.35 -12.96
C ASP A 87 -3.74 -3.30 -11.88
N ILE A 88 -4.50 -3.70 -10.85
CA ILE A 88 -4.81 -2.82 -9.71
C ILE A 88 -3.52 -2.37 -9.01
N ARG A 89 -2.61 -3.30 -8.70
CA ARG A 89 -1.33 -2.97 -8.05
C ARG A 89 -0.48 -2.02 -8.90
N ASN A 90 -0.40 -2.28 -10.19
CA ASN A 90 0.34 -1.43 -11.12
C ASN A 90 -0.27 -0.03 -11.21
N ASP A 91 -1.61 0.08 -11.31
CA ASP A 91 -2.28 1.36 -11.40
C ASP A 91 -2.16 2.15 -10.08
N VAL A 92 -2.30 1.51 -8.91
CA VAL A 92 -2.07 2.13 -7.60
C VAL A 92 -0.64 2.63 -7.47
N PHE A 93 0.35 1.78 -7.81
CA PHE A 93 1.76 2.15 -7.74
C PHE A 93 2.08 3.30 -8.69
N LYS A 94 1.67 3.21 -9.96
CA LYS A 94 1.88 4.26 -10.95
C LYS A 94 1.24 5.59 -10.51
N HIS A 95 0.03 5.52 -9.97
CA HIS A 95 -0.67 6.71 -9.50
C HIS A 95 -0.01 7.32 -8.26
N SER A 96 0.48 6.49 -7.33
CA SER A 96 1.23 6.98 -6.15
C SER A 96 2.53 7.71 -6.50
N GLN A 97 3.18 7.34 -7.62
CA GLN A 97 4.37 8.06 -8.09
C GLN A 97 4.06 9.47 -8.62
N SER A 98 2.81 9.75 -8.96
CA SER A 98 2.38 11.10 -9.36
C SER A 98 1.96 12.00 -8.19
N PHE A 99 1.87 11.46 -6.98
CA PHE A 99 1.48 12.20 -5.78
C PHE A 99 2.54 13.21 -5.37
N SER A 100 2.08 14.34 -4.85
CA SER A 100 2.91 15.30 -4.15
C SER A 100 3.16 14.86 -2.69
N ALA A 101 3.95 15.63 -1.97
CA ALA A 101 4.17 15.40 -0.54
C ALA A 101 2.86 15.45 0.26
N ALA A 102 1.93 16.31 -0.13
CA ALA A 102 0.63 16.47 0.53
C ALA A 102 -0.23 15.20 0.49
N GLU A 103 -0.36 14.56 -0.68
CA GLU A 103 -1.12 13.32 -0.80
C GLU A 103 -0.41 12.18 -0.08
N MET A 104 0.93 12.11 -0.17
CA MET A 104 1.70 11.08 0.55
C MET A 104 1.59 11.23 2.07
N GLU A 105 1.55 12.44 2.61
CA GLU A 105 1.30 12.69 4.03
C GLU A 105 -0.14 12.32 4.42
N LYS A 106 -1.14 12.64 3.58
CA LYS A 106 -2.54 12.30 3.82
C LYS A 106 -2.77 10.78 3.95
N PHE A 107 -2.20 10.01 3.03
CA PHE A 107 -2.38 8.56 3.05
C PHE A 107 -1.43 7.84 4.02
N GLY A 108 -0.21 8.31 4.14
CA GLY A 108 0.88 7.68 4.87
C GLY A 108 1.46 6.44 4.17
N VAL A 109 2.75 6.22 4.33
CA VAL A 109 3.48 5.11 3.67
C VAL A 109 2.91 3.75 4.03
N SER A 110 2.66 3.49 5.32
CA SER A 110 2.11 2.21 5.81
C SER A 110 0.75 1.88 5.20
N SER A 111 -0.13 2.90 5.08
CA SER A 111 -1.44 2.74 4.47
C SER A 111 -1.33 2.47 2.95
N MET A 112 -0.39 3.11 2.25
CA MET A 112 -0.16 2.85 0.83
C MET A 112 0.35 1.44 0.58
N ILE A 113 1.26 0.94 1.41
CA ILE A 113 1.73 -0.46 1.36
C ILE A 113 0.56 -1.43 1.58
N THR A 114 -0.27 -1.17 2.59
CA THR A 114 -1.45 -2.01 2.90
C THR A 114 -2.44 -2.03 1.73
N ARG A 115 -2.75 -0.87 1.13
CA ARG A 115 -3.67 -0.76 -0.02
C ARG A 115 -3.12 -1.48 -1.26
N THR A 116 -1.83 -1.36 -1.52
CA THR A 116 -1.19 -2.02 -2.67
C THR A 116 -1.11 -3.54 -2.52
N ASN A 117 -0.85 -4.05 -1.32
CA ASN A 117 -0.65 -5.48 -1.07
C ASN A 117 -1.91 -6.15 -0.52
N ASN A 118 -2.33 -5.79 0.69
CA ASN A 118 -3.38 -6.51 1.40
C ASN A 118 -4.77 -6.26 0.82
N ASP A 119 -5.12 -5.00 0.53
CA ASP A 119 -6.43 -4.69 -0.05
C ASP A 119 -6.58 -5.27 -1.46
N ALA A 120 -5.53 -5.21 -2.28
CA ALA A 120 -5.51 -5.86 -3.59
C ALA A 120 -5.62 -7.39 -3.49
N TYR A 121 -5.01 -8.01 -2.47
CA TYR A 121 -5.13 -9.45 -2.19
C TYR A 121 -6.56 -9.83 -1.76
N GLN A 122 -7.21 -9.03 -0.91
CA GLN A 122 -8.61 -9.27 -0.53
C GLN A 122 -9.55 -9.22 -1.76
N ILE A 123 -9.30 -8.31 -2.69
CA ILE A 123 -10.04 -8.27 -3.96
C ILE A 123 -9.78 -9.54 -4.79
N MET A 124 -8.54 -10.03 -4.83
CA MET A 124 -8.19 -11.27 -5.54
C MET A 124 -8.95 -12.47 -4.99
N LEU A 125 -8.95 -12.63 -3.66
CA LEU A 125 -9.68 -13.73 -2.99
C LEU A 125 -11.17 -13.67 -3.29
N PHE A 126 -11.76 -12.47 -3.18
CA PHE A 126 -13.18 -12.28 -3.49
C PHE A 126 -13.49 -12.58 -4.95
N LEU A 127 -12.67 -12.10 -5.89
CA LEU A 127 -12.83 -12.39 -7.32
C LEU A 127 -12.75 -13.89 -7.61
N ASN A 128 -11.80 -14.59 -7.00
CA ASN A 128 -11.65 -16.04 -7.19
C ASN A 128 -12.92 -16.79 -6.73
N VAL A 129 -13.44 -16.43 -5.54
CA VAL A 129 -14.63 -17.07 -5.01
C VAL A 129 -15.89 -16.69 -5.82
N ILE A 130 -16.05 -15.42 -6.20
CA ILE A 130 -17.23 -14.99 -6.94
C ILE A 130 -17.28 -15.57 -8.36
N LEU A 131 -16.15 -15.62 -9.07
CA LEU A 131 -16.09 -16.19 -10.41
C LEU A 131 -16.36 -17.70 -10.38
N LYS A 132 -15.79 -18.40 -9.42
CA LYS A 132 -15.98 -19.86 -9.28
C LYS A 132 -17.37 -20.22 -8.76
N SER A 133 -17.84 -19.52 -7.72
CA SER A 133 -19.01 -19.98 -6.95
C SER A 133 -20.28 -19.18 -7.24
N ALA A 134 -20.19 -17.86 -7.44
CA ALA A 134 -21.38 -17.04 -7.62
C ALA A 134 -22.05 -17.21 -9.00
N LEU A 135 -21.29 -17.67 -9.99
CA LEU A 135 -21.86 -18.05 -11.29
C LEU A 135 -22.43 -19.48 -11.26
N LEU A 136 -21.68 -20.40 -10.64
CA LEU A 136 -22.06 -21.82 -10.56
C LEU A 136 -23.29 -22.03 -9.68
N THR A 137 -23.33 -21.42 -8.51
CA THR A 137 -24.38 -21.67 -7.50
C THR A 137 -25.81 -21.39 -7.99
N PRO A 138 -26.13 -20.26 -8.66
CA PRO A 138 -27.48 -20.05 -9.20
C PRO A 138 -27.83 -21.04 -10.29
N VAL A 139 -26.89 -21.44 -11.15
CA VAL A 139 -27.13 -22.43 -12.20
C VAL A 139 -27.45 -23.78 -11.58
N MET A 140 -26.62 -24.24 -10.62
CA MET A 140 -26.85 -25.50 -9.90
C MET A 140 -28.19 -25.49 -9.18
N MET A 141 -28.52 -24.40 -8.46
CA MET A 141 -29.77 -24.28 -7.73
C MET A 141 -31.00 -24.32 -8.66
N CYS A 142 -30.98 -23.53 -9.74
CA CYS A 142 -32.10 -23.47 -10.69
C CYS A 142 -32.34 -24.80 -11.40
N VAL A 143 -31.26 -25.43 -11.90
CA VAL A 143 -31.36 -26.70 -12.62
C VAL A 143 -31.74 -27.83 -11.68
N SER A 144 -31.17 -27.92 -10.48
CA SER A 144 -31.56 -28.92 -9.48
C SER A 144 -33.02 -28.79 -9.06
N VAL A 145 -33.50 -27.58 -8.79
CA VAL A 145 -34.93 -27.34 -8.43
C VAL A 145 -35.83 -27.74 -9.60
N MET A 146 -35.44 -27.42 -10.85
CA MET A 146 -36.21 -27.80 -12.03
C MET A 146 -36.31 -29.34 -12.15
N LEU A 147 -35.20 -30.05 -11.98
CA LEU A 147 -35.17 -31.53 -12.03
C LEU A 147 -36.01 -32.16 -10.88
N ILE A 148 -35.92 -31.61 -9.67
CA ILE A 148 -36.70 -32.03 -8.52
C ILE A 148 -38.20 -31.89 -8.78
N LEU A 149 -38.64 -30.75 -9.34
CA LEU A 149 -40.05 -30.50 -9.69
C LEU A 149 -40.56 -31.47 -10.78
N GLN A 150 -39.73 -31.89 -11.70
CA GLN A 150 -40.07 -32.86 -12.74
C GLN A 150 -40.28 -34.28 -12.17
N ILE A 151 -39.53 -34.65 -11.12
CA ILE A 151 -39.65 -35.98 -10.49
C ILE A 151 -40.95 -36.07 -9.68
N SER A 152 -41.18 -35.15 -8.73
CA SER A 152 -42.38 -35.19 -7.89
C SER A 152 -42.64 -33.87 -7.20
N LEU A 153 -43.81 -33.30 -7.41
CA LEU A 153 -44.26 -32.10 -6.72
C LEU A 153 -44.40 -32.31 -5.20
N GLN A 154 -44.80 -33.51 -4.78
CA GLN A 154 -45.01 -33.84 -3.36
C GLN A 154 -43.68 -33.85 -2.60
N LEU A 155 -42.63 -34.46 -3.17
CA LEU A 155 -41.30 -34.47 -2.57
C LEU A 155 -40.65 -33.10 -2.59
N SER A 156 -40.97 -32.26 -3.58
CA SER A 156 -40.44 -30.88 -3.70
C SER A 156 -40.81 -29.99 -2.50
N TYR A 157 -41.93 -30.25 -1.81
CA TYR A 157 -42.28 -29.52 -0.58
C TYR A 157 -41.25 -29.73 0.54
N VAL A 158 -40.58 -30.87 0.60
CA VAL A 158 -39.51 -31.10 1.58
C VAL A 158 -38.34 -30.13 1.32
N VAL A 159 -37.97 -29.96 0.04
CA VAL A 159 -36.90 -29.02 -0.37
C VAL A 159 -37.31 -27.58 -0.04
N LEU A 160 -38.58 -27.22 -0.36
CA LEU A 160 -39.11 -25.87 -0.07
C LEU A 160 -39.12 -25.57 1.43
N ALA A 161 -39.39 -26.57 2.28
CA ALA A 161 -39.39 -26.41 3.74
C ALA A 161 -37.95 -26.35 4.31
N THR A 162 -37.00 -27.08 3.75
CA THR A 162 -35.62 -27.14 4.27
C THR A 162 -34.79 -25.90 3.93
N ILE A 163 -35.00 -25.24 2.78
CA ILE A 163 -34.27 -24.04 2.38
C ILE A 163 -34.39 -22.90 3.42
N PRO A 164 -35.60 -22.50 3.89
CA PRO A 164 -35.70 -21.45 4.91
C PRO A 164 -35.01 -21.83 6.23
N VAL A 165 -35.05 -23.11 6.63
CA VAL A 165 -34.43 -23.59 7.87
C VAL A 165 -32.88 -23.44 7.76
N VAL A 166 -32.30 -23.82 6.63
CA VAL A 166 -30.86 -23.64 6.38
C VAL A 166 -30.47 -22.16 6.38
N ILE A 167 -31.23 -21.32 5.67
CA ILE A 167 -30.98 -19.85 5.64
C ILE A 167 -31.07 -19.27 7.06
N LEU A 168 -32.08 -19.65 7.85
CA LEU A 168 -32.22 -19.20 9.23
C LEU A 168 -31.02 -19.65 10.08
N GLY A 169 -30.59 -20.90 9.94
CA GLY A 169 -29.38 -21.41 10.62
C GLY A 169 -28.14 -20.61 10.29
N VAL A 170 -27.88 -20.30 9.01
CA VAL A 170 -26.77 -19.47 8.57
C VAL A 170 -26.86 -18.06 9.17
N ILE A 171 -28.05 -17.44 9.18
CA ILE A 171 -28.25 -16.10 9.77
C ILE A 171 -27.95 -16.12 11.27
N ILE A 172 -28.40 -17.15 11.99
CA ILE A 172 -28.15 -17.31 13.43
C ILE A 172 -26.62 -17.43 13.68
N VAL A 173 -25.95 -18.33 12.96
CA VAL A 173 -24.50 -18.51 13.08
C VAL A 173 -23.77 -17.21 12.77
N ALA A 174 -24.12 -16.50 11.70
CA ALA A 174 -23.52 -15.23 11.32
C ALA A 174 -23.67 -14.19 12.44
N LYS A 175 -24.87 -14.00 12.99
CA LYS A 175 -25.13 -13.04 14.07
C LYS A 175 -24.40 -13.38 15.38
N VAL A 176 -24.30 -14.66 15.73
CA VAL A 176 -23.61 -15.10 16.96
C VAL A 176 -22.08 -15.03 16.79
N SER A 177 -21.57 -15.30 15.58
CA SER A 177 -20.12 -15.26 15.31
C SER A 177 -19.58 -13.84 15.17
N GLU A 178 -20.39 -12.86 14.76
CA GLU A 178 -19.99 -11.48 14.53
C GLU A 178 -19.32 -10.84 15.76
N PRO A 179 -19.96 -10.79 16.96
CA PRO A 179 -19.34 -10.19 18.15
C PRO A 179 -18.12 -10.97 18.65
N LEU A 180 -18.10 -12.30 18.48
CA LEU A 180 -16.93 -13.11 18.84
C LEU A 180 -15.74 -12.82 17.94
N SER A 181 -15.98 -12.68 16.64
CA SER A 181 -14.96 -12.33 15.67
C SER A 181 -14.43 -10.89 15.88
N GLU A 182 -15.31 -9.94 16.21
CA GLU A 182 -14.93 -8.58 16.54
C GLU A 182 -14.05 -8.52 17.80
N ASN A 183 -14.42 -9.21 18.87
CA ASN A 183 -13.63 -9.29 20.10
C ASN A 183 -12.28 -9.96 19.86
N GLN A 184 -12.25 -11.03 19.07
CA GLN A 184 -11.01 -11.69 18.67
C GLN A 184 -10.08 -10.72 17.90
N GLN A 185 -10.64 -9.94 16.98
CA GLN A 185 -9.85 -8.95 16.22
C GLN A 185 -9.31 -7.83 17.11
N LYS A 186 -10.13 -7.28 18.02
CA LYS A 186 -9.69 -6.27 18.99
C LYS A 186 -8.55 -6.78 19.86
N SER A 187 -8.65 -8.03 20.31
CA SER A 187 -7.60 -8.65 21.13
C SER A 187 -6.29 -8.84 20.37
N ILE A 188 -6.34 -9.26 19.09
CA ILE A 188 -5.15 -9.32 18.22
C ILE A 188 -4.51 -7.93 18.05
N ASP A 189 -5.31 -6.89 17.88
CA ASP A 189 -4.81 -5.52 17.74
C ASP A 189 -4.12 -5.05 19.03
N HIS A 190 -4.69 -5.37 20.21
CA HIS A 190 -4.06 -5.10 21.52
C HIS A 190 -2.76 -5.89 21.71
N ILE A 191 -2.72 -7.18 21.37
CA ILE A 191 -1.51 -8.00 21.40
C ILE A 191 -0.43 -7.38 20.52
N ASN A 192 -0.76 -6.98 19.30
CA ASN A 192 0.18 -6.33 18.38
C ASN A 192 0.67 -4.97 18.92
N GLN A 193 -0.20 -4.22 19.60
CA GLN A 193 0.20 -2.98 20.28
C GLN A 193 1.20 -3.27 21.40
N ILE A 194 0.89 -4.22 22.30
CA ILE A 194 1.78 -4.61 23.40
C ILE A 194 3.14 -5.06 22.86
N LEU A 195 3.16 -5.90 21.81
CA LEU A 195 4.40 -6.36 21.18
C LEU A 195 5.21 -5.19 20.60
N ARG A 196 4.57 -4.26 19.91
CA ARG A 196 5.23 -3.07 19.35
C ARG A 196 5.82 -2.20 20.46
N GLU A 197 5.05 -1.92 21.51
CA GLU A 197 5.52 -1.15 22.68
C GLU A 197 6.71 -1.85 23.35
N ASN A 198 6.66 -3.16 23.53
CA ASN A 198 7.73 -3.94 24.12
C ASN A 198 9.01 -3.96 23.27
N ILE A 199 8.90 -4.18 21.95
CA ILE A 199 10.06 -4.22 21.04
C ILE A 199 10.72 -2.85 20.94
N THR A 200 9.95 -1.79 20.80
CA THR A 200 10.49 -0.41 20.68
C THR A 200 10.98 0.11 22.03
N GLY A 201 10.29 -0.23 23.13
CA GLY A 201 10.59 0.21 24.49
C GLY A 201 11.48 -0.72 25.30
N ILE A 202 12.08 -1.77 24.73
CA ILE A 202 12.80 -2.82 25.46
C ILE A 202 13.88 -2.27 26.41
N ARG A 203 14.58 -1.20 26.01
CA ARG A 203 15.61 -0.56 26.84
C ARG A 203 14.99 0.09 28.10
N VAL A 204 13.82 0.71 27.95
CA VAL A 204 13.09 1.34 29.06
C VAL A 204 12.57 0.26 30.01
N ILE A 205 11.93 -0.79 29.47
CA ILE A 205 11.41 -1.91 30.27
C ILE A 205 12.50 -2.51 31.13
N ARG A 206 13.69 -2.77 30.53
CA ARG A 206 14.85 -3.33 31.27
C ARG A 206 15.44 -2.36 32.28
N SER A 207 15.54 -1.05 31.95
CA SER A 207 16.09 -0.06 32.89
C SER A 207 15.23 0.12 34.14
N PHE A 208 13.93 -0.15 34.02
CA PHE A 208 12.98 -0.06 35.16
C PHE A 208 12.61 -1.42 35.76
N ASN A 209 13.21 -2.54 35.32
CA ASN A 209 12.91 -3.91 35.76
C ASN A 209 11.41 -4.23 35.70
N LYS A 210 10.76 -3.90 34.57
CA LYS A 210 9.32 -4.09 34.39
C LYS A 210 8.95 -5.27 33.50
N GLU A 211 9.87 -6.22 33.28
CA GLU A 211 9.65 -7.40 32.45
C GLU A 211 8.48 -8.25 32.92
N ASP A 212 8.34 -8.47 34.24
CA ASP A 212 7.25 -9.28 34.76
C ASP A 212 5.89 -8.58 34.69
N TYR A 213 5.87 -7.25 34.76
CA TYR A 213 4.67 -6.47 34.50
C TYR A 213 4.20 -6.64 33.05
N GLU A 214 5.11 -6.51 32.08
CA GLU A 214 4.79 -6.65 30.67
C GLU A 214 4.43 -8.10 30.28
N LYS A 215 5.09 -9.10 30.86
CA LYS A 215 4.71 -10.51 30.71
C LYS A 215 3.26 -10.75 31.17
N LYS A 216 2.88 -10.22 32.33
CA LYS A 216 1.54 -10.36 32.88
C LYS A 216 0.51 -9.64 32.01
N ARG A 217 0.83 -8.44 31.52
CA ARG A 217 -0.01 -7.66 30.60
C ARG A 217 -0.26 -8.44 29.29
N PHE A 218 0.79 -9.00 28.71
CA PHE A 218 0.70 -9.83 27.51
C PHE A 218 -0.10 -11.11 27.76
N SER A 219 0.19 -11.82 28.86
CA SER A 219 -0.51 -13.07 29.21
C SER A 219 -2.02 -12.86 29.37
N ASN A 220 -2.44 -11.81 30.06
CA ASN A 220 -3.85 -11.50 30.26
C ASN A 220 -4.59 -11.30 28.93
N GLU A 221 -3.99 -10.55 28.00
CA GLU A 221 -4.60 -10.30 26.69
C GLU A 221 -4.58 -11.56 25.81
N ASN A 222 -3.50 -12.36 25.89
CA ASN A 222 -3.39 -13.63 25.18
C ASN A 222 -4.39 -14.68 25.69
N ASP A 223 -4.65 -14.72 26.99
CA ASP A 223 -5.67 -15.57 27.59
C ASP A 223 -7.09 -15.15 27.13
N PHE A 224 -7.37 -13.84 27.10
CA PHE A 224 -8.62 -13.33 26.56
C PHE A 224 -8.80 -13.69 25.08
N TYR A 225 -7.76 -13.51 24.26
CA TYR A 225 -7.75 -13.93 22.85
C TYR A 225 -8.03 -15.43 22.70
N ARG A 226 -7.36 -16.27 23.50
CA ARG A 226 -7.60 -17.73 23.53
C ARG A 226 -9.06 -18.03 23.80
N ASP A 227 -9.66 -17.39 24.80
CA ASP A 227 -11.05 -17.67 25.19
C ASP A 227 -12.06 -17.22 24.13
N GLN A 228 -11.87 -16.06 23.52
CA GLN A 228 -12.71 -15.61 22.40
C GLN A 228 -12.54 -16.51 21.18
N SER A 229 -11.32 -16.89 20.84
CA SER A 229 -11.02 -17.82 19.75
C SER A 229 -11.64 -19.19 20.00
N ALA A 230 -11.52 -19.73 21.21
CA ALA A 230 -12.11 -21.01 21.55
C ALA A 230 -13.65 -21.00 21.42
N LYS A 231 -14.33 -19.92 21.84
CA LYS A 231 -15.79 -19.76 21.66
C LYS A 231 -16.16 -19.71 20.19
N LEU A 232 -15.42 -18.91 19.39
CA LEU A 232 -15.66 -18.78 17.95
C LEU A 232 -15.45 -20.12 17.22
N PHE A 233 -14.32 -20.81 17.50
CA PHE A 233 -14.03 -22.09 16.86
C PHE A 233 -15.01 -23.19 17.27
N LYS A 234 -15.46 -23.23 18.53
CA LYS A 234 -16.54 -24.16 18.96
C LYS A 234 -17.82 -23.93 18.16
N LEU A 235 -18.24 -22.66 17.99
CA LEU A 235 -19.41 -22.33 17.19
C LEU A 235 -19.22 -22.77 15.72
N MET A 236 -18.08 -22.45 15.11
CA MET A 236 -17.80 -22.83 13.72
C MET A 236 -17.72 -24.33 13.53
N SER A 237 -17.10 -25.07 14.47
CA SER A 237 -17.02 -26.54 14.42
C SER A 237 -18.39 -27.22 14.55
N CYS A 238 -19.37 -26.58 15.19
CA CYS A 238 -20.73 -27.11 15.26
C CYS A 238 -21.56 -26.82 13.99
N THR A 239 -21.14 -25.85 13.16
CA THR A 239 -21.94 -25.38 12.01
C THR A 239 -22.06 -26.46 10.93
N GLU A 240 -20.94 -27.06 10.54
CA GLU A 240 -20.92 -28.09 9.49
C GLU A 240 -21.67 -29.37 9.89
N PRO A 241 -21.47 -29.98 11.06
CA PRO A 241 -22.26 -31.11 11.52
C PRO A 241 -23.78 -30.80 11.63
N SER A 242 -24.13 -29.59 12.07
CA SER A 242 -25.55 -29.18 12.16
C SER A 242 -26.20 -29.09 10.77
N PHE A 243 -25.46 -28.58 9.78
CA PHE A 243 -25.93 -28.55 8.41
C PHE A 243 -26.14 -29.96 7.84
N PHE A 244 -25.18 -30.86 8.00
CA PHE A 244 -25.29 -32.25 7.55
C PHE A 244 -26.41 -33.00 8.30
N PHE A 245 -26.61 -32.69 9.59
CA PHE A 245 -27.72 -33.25 10.36
C PHE A 245 -29.08 -32.87 9.77
N LEU A 246 -29.29 -31.58 9.46
CA LEU A 246 -30.52 -31.09 8.81
C LEU A 246 -30.71 -31.73 7.44
N MET A 247 -29.64 -31.84 6.65
CA MET A 247 -29.67 -32.49 5.35
C MET A 247 -30.06 -33.97 5.45
N ASN A 248 -29.49 -34.72 6.42
CA ASN A 248 -29.84 -36.12 6.62
C ASN A 248 -31.29 -36.30 7.10
N ILE A 249 -31.80 -35.40 7.95
CA ILE A 249 -33.22 -35.39 8.31
C ILE A 249 -34.11 -35.22 7.07
N ALA A 250 -33.78 -34.25 6.20
CA ALA A 250 -34.52 -34.03 4.97
C ALA A 250 -34.47 -35.28 4.07
N THR A 251 -33.31 -35.92 3.96
CA THR A 251 -33.13 -37.17 3.19
C THR A 251 -33.99 -38.32 3.77
N VAL A 252 -34.02 -38.50 5.08
CA VAL A 252 -34.86 -39.50 5.74
C VAL A 252 -36.35 -39.24 5.45
N ILE A 253 -36.79 -37.98 5.52
CA ILE A 253 -38.18 -37.60 5.19
C ILE A 253 -38.48 -37.92 3.72
N VAL A 254 -37.55 -37.62 2.80
CA VAL A 254 -37.67 -37.96 1.37
C VAL A 254 -37.83 -39.47 1.20
N TYR A 255 -36.98 -40.29 1.80
CA TYR A 255 -37.09 -41.74 1.73
C TYR A 255 -38.42 -42.25 2.29
N TYR A 256 -38.86 -41.74 3.43
CA TYR A 256 -40.14 -42.12 4.04
C TYR A 256 -41.34 -41.82 3.12
N LEU A 257 -41.40 -40.60 2.56
CA LEU A 257 -42.45 -40.21 1.63
C LEU A 257 -42.34 -40.99 0.30
N SER A 258 -41.13 -41.29 -0.17
CA SER A 258 -40.90 -42.05 -1.39
C SER A 258 -41.42 -43.47 -1.27
N CYS A 259 -41.40 -44.11 -0.10
CA CYS A 259 -42.00 -45.44 0.10
C CYS A 259 -43.48 -45.48 -0.27
N THR A 260 -44.25 -44.45 0.06
CA THR A 260 -45.69 -44.38 -0.29
C THR A 260 -45.90 -44.10 -1.78
N LEU A 261 -45.06 -43.30 -2.40
CA LEU A 261 -45.11 -42.96 -3.83
C LEU A 261 -44.66 -44.11 -4.73
N LEU A 262 -43.69 -44.90 -4.29
CA LEU A 262 -43.23 -46.12 -4.96
C LEU A 262 -44.35 -47.20 -4.99
N ASN A 263 -45.05 -47.41 -3.87
CA ASN A 263 -46.16 -48.34 -3.77
C ASN A 263 -47.34 -48.00 -4.70
N THR A 264 -47.47 -46.71 -5.06
CA THR A 264 -48.50 -46.25 -6.00
C THR A 264 -48.02 -46.13 -7.43
N ASN A 265 -46.77 -46.56 -7.72
CA ASN A 265 -46.10 -46.40 -9.00
C ASN A 265 -46.06 -44.95 -9.51
N ALA A 266 -46.11 -43.97 -8.59
CA ALA A 266 -46.07 -42.55 -8.92
C ALA A 266 -44.63 -42.06 -9.22
N ILE A 267 -43.63 -42.75 -8.70
CA ILE A 267 -42.19 -42.54 -8.96
C ILE A 267 -41.45 -43.88 -9.08
N THR A 268 -40.26 -43.85 -9.67
CA THR A 268 -39.39 -45.04 -9.80
C THR A 268 -38.28 -45.02 -8.75
N LEU A 269 -37.57 -46.15 -8.56
CA LEU A 269 -36.48 -46.24 -7.62
C LEU A 269 -35.31 -45.34 -8.03
N GLY A 270 -35.02 -45.25 -9.33
CA GLY A 270 -33.97 -44.36 -9.88
C GLY A 270 -34.31 -42.89 -9.57
N ASN A 271 -35.58 -42.52 -9.70
CA ASN A 271 -36.01 -41.14 -9.35
C ASN A 271 -35.72 -40.78 -7.89
N VAL A 272 -35.87 -41.72 -6.95
CA VAL A 272 -35.57 -41.48 -5.54
C VAL A 272 -34.08 -41.21 -5.34
N VAL A 273 -33.23 -42.00 -5.98
CA VAL A 273 -31.78 -41.82 -5.90
C VAL A 273 -31.35 -40.47 -6.48
N ALA A 274 -31.83 -40.12 -7.67
CA ALA A 274 -31.50 -38.82 -8.29
C ALA A 274 -32.05 -37.62 -7.46
N PHE A 275 -33.24 -37.76 -6.86
CA PHE A 275 -33.83 -36.71 -6.02
C PHE A 275 -32.97 -36.38 -4.83
N VAL A 276 -32.40 -37.38 -4.15
CA VAL A 276 -31.53 -37.15 -2.97
C VAL A 276 -30.23 -36.43 -3.39
N GLU A 277 -29.66 -36.76 -4.51
CA GLU A 277 -28.48 -36.04 -5.05
C GLU A 277 -28.81 -34.59 -5.41
N TYR A 278 -29.96 -34.34 -6.06
CA TYR A 278 -30.39 -32.98 -6.37
C TYR A 278 -30.71 -32.16 -5.10
N LEU A 279 -31.30 -32.78 -4.08
CA LEU A 279 -31.52 -32.16 -2.77
C LEU A 279 -30.18 -31.71 -2.17
N PHE A 280 -29.16 -32.59 -2.23
CA PHE A 280 -27.79 -32.25 -1.78
C PHE A 280 -27.25 -31.01 -2.50
N HIS A 281 -27.33 -30.96 -3.82
CA HIS A 281 -26.86 -29.83 -4.62
C HIS A 281 -27.63 -28.53 -4.32
N VAL A 282 -28.94 -28.57 -4.11
CA VAL A 282 -29.72 -27.38 -3.69
C VAL A 282 -29.25 -26.88 -2.34
N MET A 283 -29.11 -27.75 -1.33
CA MET A 283 -28.65 -27.37 0.00
C MET A 283 -27.25 -26.79 0.00
N MET A 284 -26.31 -27.42 -0.69
CA MET A 284 -24.94 -26.94 -0.85
C MET A 284 -24.89 -25.59 -1.58
N SER A 285 -25.73 -25.39 -2.59
CA SER A 285 -25.84 -24.12 -3.30
C SER A 285 -26.26 -22.97 -2.37
N VAL A 286 -27.24 -23.20 -1.50
CA VAL A 286 -27.67 -22.19 -0.51
C VAL A 286 -26.52 -21.85 0.44
N LEU A 287 -25.80 -22.85 0.94
CA LEU A 287 -24.68 -22.64 1.87
C LEU A 287 -23.54 -21.84 1.22
N ILE A 288 -23.12 -22.20 0.01
CA ILE A 288 -22.05 -21.51 -0.75
C ILE A 288 -22.48 -20.07 -1.06
N PHE A 289 -23.74 -19.85 -1.44
CA PHE A 289 -24.26 -18.51 -1.69
C PHE A 289 -24.16 -17.61 -0.44
N CYS A 290 -24.52 -18.12 0.72
CA CYS A 290 -24.37 -17.41 1.98
C CYS A 290 -22.90 -17.08 2.29
N MET A 291 -21.95 -18.00 2.05
CA MET A 291 -20.52 -17.76 2.24
C MET A 291 -19.97 -16.64 1.33
N VAL A 292 -20.41 -16.58 0.08
CA VAL A 292 -20.04 -15.49 -0.85
C VAL A 292 -20.51 -14.13 -0.32
N PHE A 293 -21.73 -14.08 0.23
CA PHE A 293 -22.27 -12.85 0.82
C PHE A 293 -21.44 -12.34 2.01
N MET A 294 -20.92 -13.24 2.85
CA MET A 294 -20.06 -12.87 3.99
C MET A 294 -18.72 -12.26 3.57
N MET A 295 -18.20 -12.58 2.38
CA MET A 295 -16.94 -12.01 1.86
C MET A 295 -17.14 -10.61 1.25
N TYR A 296 -18.34 -10.27 0.80
CA TYR A 296 -18.64 -9.02 0.11
C TYR A 296 -18.26 -7.75 0.89
N PRO A 297 -18.58 -7.59 2.19
CA PRO A 297 -18.24 -6.38 2.95
C PRO A 297 -16.74 -6.09 2.96
N ARG A 298 -15.90 -7.10 3.20
CA ARG A 298 -14.44 -6.96 3.23
C ARG A 298 -13.89 -6.51 1.88
N ALA A 299 -14.31 -7.16 0.81
CA ALA A 299 -13.88 -6.78 -0.55
C ALA A 299 -14.34 -5.37 -0.93
N ASN A 300 -15.56 -4.96 -0.49
CA ASN A 300 -16.08 -3.63 -0.77
C ASN A 300 -15.29 -2.53 -0.02
N VAL A 301 -14.88 -2.77 1.22
CA VAL A 301 -14.03 -1.85 1.98
C VAL A 301 -12.66 -1.70 1.30
N SER A 302 -12.01 -2.81 0.94
CA SER A 302 -10.74 -2.80 0.23
C SER A 302 -10.84 -2.09 -1.12
N ALA A 303 -11.92 -2.35 -1.87
CA ALA A 303 -12.16 -1.66 -3.14
C ALA A 303 -12.36 -0.15 -2.98
N LYS A 304 -13.06 0.30 -1.92
CA LYS A 304 -13.23 1.73 -1.61
C LYS A 304 -11.89 2.38 -1.28
N ARG A 305 -11.05 1.75 -0.46
CA ARG A 305 -9.72 2.27 -0.12
C ARG A 305 -8.81 2.42 -1.33
N ILE A 306 -8.84 1.45 -2.25
CA ILE A 306 -8.08 1.53 -3.50
C ILE A 306 -8.63 2.63 -4.40
N MET A 307 -9.96 2.74 -4.52
CA MET A 307 -10.58 3.81 -5.32
C MET A 307 -10.24 5.20 -4.77
N GLU A 308 -10.19 5.38 -3.46
CA GLU A 308 -9.78 6.64 -2.84
C GLU A 308 -8.39 7.08 -3.33
N VAL A 309 -7.44 6.15 -3.45
CA VAL A 309 -6.12 6.46 -4.02
C VAL A 309 -6.23 6.81 -5.50
N LEU A 310 -6.89 5.97 -6.29
CA LEU A 310 -6.98 6.14 -7.75
C LEU A 310 -7.79 7.38 -8.19
N ASP A 311 -8.72 7.83 -7.36
CA ASP A 311 -9.57 9.01 -7.62
C ASP A 311 -8.95 10.31 -7.07
N THR A 312 -7.93 10.23 -6.20
CA THR A 312 -7.24 11.40 -5.66
C THR A 312 -6.37 12.02 -6.75
N LYS A 313 -6.65 13.27 -7.09
CA LYS A 313 -5.84 14.01 -8.06
C LYS A 313 -4.60 14.56 -7.36
N PRO A 314 -3.41 14.46 -7.98
CA PRO A 314 -2.22 15.14 -7.47
C PRO A 314 -2.46 16.65 -7.38
N SER A 315 -2.03 17.27 -6.28
CA SER A 315 -2.16 18.72 -6.08
C SER A 315 -1.16 19.50 -6.96
N ILE A 316 -0.03 18.88 -7.28
CA ILE A 316 0.99 19.48 -8.13
C ILE A 316 1.01 18.75 -9.48
N VAL A 317 0.67 19.48 -10.51
CA VAL A 317 0.66 19.00 -11.90
C VAL A 317 1.33 20.03 -12.80
N ASN A 318 1.80 19.59 -13.95
CA ASN A 318 2.25 20.50 -15.01
C ASN A 318 1.06 21.17 -15.69
N ASP A 319 1.17 22.45 -15.94
CA ASP A 319 0.26 23.15 -16.84
C ASP A 319 0.44 22.64 -18.28
N LYS A 320 -0.57 22.83 -19.11
CA LYS A 320 -0.53 22.40 -20.51
C LYS A 320 0.55 23.11 -21.33
N ASP A 321 0.86 24.37 -20.97
CA ASP A 321 1.81 25.24 -21.65
C ASP A 321 3.05 25.49 -20.78
N CYS A 322 3.55 24.47 -20.09
CA CYS A 322 4.71 24.59 -19.23
C CYS A 322 6.01 24.85 -20.04
N ILE A 323 6.89 25.65 -19.45
CA ILE A 323 8.16 26.10 -20.03
C ILE A 323 9.27 25.15 -19.54
N GLN A 324 10.21 24.79 -20.40
CA GLN A 324 11.42 24.06 -20.00
C GLN A 324 12.41 24.99 -19.32
N LEU A 325 13.07 24.51 -18.28
CA LEU A 325 14.09 25.24 -17.53
C LEU A 325 15.48 24.67 -17.81
N ASP A 326 16.31 25.43 -18.50
CA ASP A 326 17.69 25.02 -18.83
C ASP A 326 18.68 25.29 -17.69
N SER A 327 18.55 26.45 -17.00
CA SER A 327 19.41 26.83 -15.88
C SER A 327 18.74 27.85 -14.98
N ILE A 328 19.21 27.96 -13.72
CA ILE A 328 18.74 28.95 -12.74
C ILE A 328 19.78 30.06 -12.63
N GLN A 329 19.39 31.28 -13.02
CA GLN A 329 20.21 32.50 -12.87
C GLN A 329 19.77 33.32 -11.66
N THR A 330 18.46 33.38 -11.41
CA THR A 330 17.88 34.12 -10.29
C THR A 330 16.79 33.29 -9.62
N LEU A 331 16.65 33.44 -8.31
CA LEU A 331 15.57 32.89 -7.51
C LEU A 331 15.01 34.01 -6.63
N SER A 332 13.72 34.26 -6.68
CA SER A 332 13.05 35.32 -5.91
C SER A 332 11.80 34.80 -5.24
N PHE A 333 11.60 35.18 -3.99
CA PHE A 333 10.36 35.02 -3.24
C PHE A 333 9.70 36.38 -3.19
N LYS A 334 8.40 36.46 -3.58
CA LYS A 334 7.63 37.70 -3.62
C LYS A 334 6.38 37.56 -2.78
N ASP A 335 6.34 38.17 -1.62
CA ASP A 335 5.23 38.17 -0.65
C ASP A 335 4.69 36.76 -0.37
N VAL A 336 5.59 35.79 -0.19
CA VAL A 336 5.23 34.37 -0.07
C VAL A 336 4.71 34.07 1.32
N SER A 337 3.46 33.55 1.37
CA SER A 337 2.90 32.95 2.58
C SER A 337 2.46 31.51 2.30
N PHE A 338 2.60 30.63 3.29
CA PHE A 338 2.30 29.22 3.15
C PHE A 338 1.73 28.61 4.42
N SER A 339 0.65 27.83 4.25
CA SER A 339 0.08 26.92 5.24
C SER A 339 0.04 25.50 4.69
N TYR A 340 0.34 24.51 5.51
CA TYR A 340 0.14 23.11 5.11
C TYR A 340 -1.35 22.81 4.92
N PRO A 341 -1.73 21.85 4.05
CA PRO A 341 -3.15 21.57 3.74
C PRO A 341 -4.04 21.24 4.97
N ASN A 342 -3.43 20.73 6.04
CA ASN A 342 -4.14 20.39 7.29
C ASN A 342 -3.79 21.35 8.44
N GLY A 343 -3.07 22.45 8.19
CA GLY A 343 -2.68 23.45 9.20
C GLY A 343 -3.63 24.63 9.22
N GLU A 344 -4.00 25.07 10.41
CA GLU A 344 -4.86 26.24 10.60
C GLU A 344 -4.07 27.56 10.45
N GLU A 345 -2.76 27.55 10.77
CA GLU A 345 -1.91 28.73 10.75
C GLU A 345 -0.89 28.73 9.61
N ALA A 346 -0.51 29.92 9.17
CA ALA A 346 0.55 30.10 8.20
C ALA A 346 1.91 29.84 8.84
N VAL A 347 2.65 28.87 8.27
CA VAL A 347 4.02 28.51 8.71
C VAL A 347 5.05 29.49 8.16
N LEU A 348 4.79 30.09 6.99
CA LEU A 348 5.58 31.19 6.44
C LEU A 348 4.66 32.35 6.13
N LYS A 349 5.10 33.59 6.47
CA LYS A 349 4.30 34.81 6.36
C LYS A 349 5.13 35.91 5.69
N ASN A 350 4.66 36.39 4.52
CA ASN A 350 5.22 37.52 3.79
C ASN A 350 6.75 37.43 3.57
N ILE A 351 7.21 36.27 3.10
CA ILE A 351 8.63 36.06 2.83
C ILE A 351 8.99 36.76 1.51
N ASP A 352 9.96 37.64 1.57
CA ASP A 352 10.46 38.43 0.43
C ASP A 352 12.00 38.46 0.42
N PHE A 353 12.63 37.92 -0.59
CA PHE A 353 14.06 37.99 -0.86
C PHE A 353 14.37 37.56 -2.28
N SER A 354 15.57 37.93 -2.77
CA SER A 354 16.07 37.47 -4.06
C SER A 354 17.54 37.13 -3.98
N CYS A 355 17.96 36.14 -4.81
CA CYS A 355 19.35 35.74 -4.92
C CYS A 355 19.71 35.39 -6.38
N HIS A 356 21.01 35.42 -6.67
CA HIS A 356 21.56 35.27 -7.99
C HIS A 356 22.60 34.15 -8.05
N LYS A 357 22.81 33.64 -9.24
CA LYS A 357 23.86 32.66 -9.53
C LYS A 357 25.22 33.12 -9.00
N GLY A 358 25.93 32.20 -8.35
CA GLY A 358 27.23 32.44 -7.73
C GLY A 358 27.17 32.88 -6.29
N GLN A 359 25.96 33.16 -5.73
CA GLN A 359 25.80 33.52 -4.33
C GLN A 359 25.59 32.30 -3.43
N LYS A 360 26.16 32.41 -2.23
CA LYS A 360 25.90 31.51 -1.10
C LYS A 360 24.88 32.15 -0.17
N ILE A 361 23.70 31.58 -0.06
CA ILE A 361 22.61 32.02 0.81
C ILE A 361 22.48 31.06 1.98
N ALA A 362 22.41 31.59 3.18
CA ALA A 362 22.18 30.82 4.38
C ALA A 362 20.85 31.18 5.04
N VAL A 363 20.23 30.18 5.68
CA VAL A 363 19.04 30.39 6.51
C VAL A 363 19.29 29.85 7.91
N ILE A 364 19.08 30.71 8.91
CA ILE A 364 19.19 30.38 10.33
C ILE A 364 17.91 30.80 11.08
N GLY A 365 17.67 30.20 12.22
CA GLY A 365 16.53 30.52 13.09
C GLY A 365 16.22 29.40 14.06
N SER A 366 15.28 29.60 14.96
CA SER A 366 14.83 28.64 15.96
C SER A 366 14.22 27.37 15.33
N THR A 367 14.13 26.29 16.11
CA THR A 367 13.39 25.10 15.68
C THR A 367 11.91 25.47 15.49
N GLY A 368 11.33 25.07 14.34
CA GLY A 368 9.95 25.43 14.02
C GLY A 368 9.77 26.77 13.28
N SER A 369 10.82 27.58 13.07
CA SER A 369 10.73 28.87 12.38
C SER A 369 10.38 28.82 10.88
N GLY A 370 10.23 27.63 10.27
CA GLY A 370 9.82 27.50 8.87
C GLY A 370 10.96 27.22 7.87
N LYS A 371 12.21 27.00 8.30
CA LYS A 371 13.39 26.78 7.43
C LYS A 371 13.20 25.64 6.44
N SER A 372 12.83 24.46 6.92
CA SER A 372 12.61 23.29 6.04
C SER A 372 11.37 23.46 5.15
N THR A 373 10.38 24.26 5.57
CA THR A 373 9.23 24.62 4.75
C THR A 373 9.66 25.48 3.56
N LEU A 374 10.53 26.45 3.79
CA LEU A 374 11.10 27.28 2.73
C LEU A 374 11.79 26.42 1.66
N VAL A 375 12.60 25.47 2.09
CA VAL A 375 13.28 24.50 1.21
C VAL A 375 12.30 23.62 0.42
N LYS A 376 11.24 23.13 1.08
CA LYS A 376 10.22 22.31 0.41
C LYS A 376 9.49 23.09 -0.70
N LEU A 377 9.27 24.38 -0.51
CA LEU A 377 8.65 25.26 -1.51
C LEU A 377 9.56 25.48 -2.72
N MET A 378 10.87 25.68 -2.51
CA MET A 378 11.85 25.81 -3.62
C MET A 378 11.89 24.57 -4.51
N ASN A 379 11.72 23.38 -3.94
CA ASN A 379 11.63 22.13 -4.68
C ASN A 379 10.26 21.88 -5.32
N ARG A 380 9.31 22.80 -5.11
CA ARG A 380 7.91 22.64 -5.50
C ARG A 380 7.36 21.29 -5.03
N PHE A 381 7.61 20.94 -3.74
CA PHE A 381 6.91 19.84 -3.08
C PHE A 381 5.52 20.26 -2.62
N TYR A 382 5.32 21.57 -2.50
CA TYR A 382 4.05 22.26 -2.26
C TYR A 382 4.04 23.54 -3.08
N ASP A 383 2.87 24.00 -3.49
CA ASP A 383 2.67 25.33 -4.06
C ASP A 383 2.36 26.32 -2.92
N VAL A 384 2.74 27.59 -3.11
CA VAL A 384 2.52 28.67 -2.12
C VAL A 384 1.03 28.97 -1.95
N SER A 385 0.62 29.35 -0.72
CA SER A 385 -0.76 29.76 -0.45
C SER A 385 -1.05 31.19 -0.96
N ARG A 386 -0.03 32.06 -0.89
CA ARG A 386 -0.08 33.46 -1.39
C ARG A 386 1.30 33.85 -1.91
N GLY A 387 1.34 34.79 -2.84
CA GLY A 387 2.57 35.26 -3.47
C GLY A 387 3.06 34.35 -4.58
N SER A 388 4.32 34.51 -4.96
CA SER A 388 4.97 33.71 -5.99
C SER A 388 6.44 33.45 -5.66
N ILE A 389 6.93 32.27 -6.07
CA ILE A 389 8.36 31.96 -6.14
C ILE A 389 8.72 32.02 -7.62
N GLU A 390 9.68 32.85 -7.96
CA GLU A 390 10.09 33.07 -9.34
C GLU A 390 11.52 32.59 -9.57
N ILE A 391 11.71 31.89 -10.67
CA ILE A 391 13.03 31.52 -11.22
C ILE A 391 13.18 32.26 -12.54
N ASN A 392 14.27 33.02 -12.72
CA ASN A 392 14.54 33.83 -13.91
C ASN A 392 13.36 34.80 -14.24
N GLY A 393 12.67 35.30 -13.22
CA GLY A 393 11.50 36.18 -13.37
C GLY A 393 10.19 35.50 -13.77
N VAL A 394 10.14 34.18 -13.82
CA VAL A 394 8.95 33.39 -14.15
C VAL A 394 8.57 32.54 -12.94
N ASP A 395 7.28 32.52 -12.60
CA ASP A 395 6.74 31.71 -11.50
C ASP A 395 7.05 30.22 -11.69
N ILE A 396 7.54 29.55 -10.62
CA ILE A 396 7.92 28.13 -10.66
C ILE A 396 6.77 27.20 -11.08
N ARG A 397 5.52 27.62 -10.91
CA ARG A 397 4.32 26.87 -11.32
C ARG A 397 4.18 26.74 -12.84
N LYS A 398 4.82 27.63 -13.60
CA LYS A 398 4.80 27.65 -15.07
C LYS A 398 5.87 26.78 -15.73
N TYR A 399 6.84 26.31 -14.94
CA TYR A 399 7.86 25.40 -15.45
C TYR A 399 7.40 23.95 -15.45
N ASP A 400 7.90 23.18 -16.43
CA ASP A 400 7.82 21.73 -16.39
C ASP A 400 8.52 21.20 -15.13
N LEU A 401 7.84 20.34 -14.37
CA LEU A 401 8.29 19.87 -13.07
C LEU A 401 9.57 19.03 -13.15
N GLU A 402 9.74 18.27 -14.23
CA GLU A 402 10.92 17.45 -14.47
C GLU A 402 12.13 18.34 -14.76
N SER A 403 11.99 19.31 -15.66
CA SER A 403 13.04 20.28 -15.99
C SER A 403 13.40 21.16 -14.79
N LEU A 404 12.41 21.61 -14.01
CA LEU A 404 12.64 22.36 -12.77
C LEU A 404 13.49 21.56 -11.79
N ARG A 405 13.07 20.34 -11.48
CA ARG A 405 13.77 19.47 -10.51
C ARG A 405 15.10 18.96 -11.04
N ALA A 406 15.29 18.89 -12.36
CA ALA A 406 16.60 18.58 -12.93
C ALA A 406 17.64 19.63 -12.55
N GLN A 407 17.25 20.92 -12.44
CA GLN A 407 18.13 22.04 -12.10
C GLN A 407 18.33 22.22 -10.58
N ILE A 408 17.63 21.47 -9.73
CA ILE A 408 17.73 21.57 -8.26
C ILE A 408 18.38 20.31 -7.70
N GLY A 409 19.41 20.48 -6.89
CA GLY A 409 20.04 19.43 -6.09
C GLY A 409 19.69 19.59 -4.63
N TYR A 410 18.95 18.64 -4.08
CA TYR A 410 18.46 18.69 -2.70
C TYR A 410 19.11 17.64 -1.82
N VAL A 411 19.76 18.08 -0.75
CA VAL A 411 20.28 17.24 0.33
C VAL A 411 19.39 17.43 1.55
N ALA A 412 18.61 16.39 1.86
CA ALA A 412 17.68 16.44 2.98
C ALA A 412 18.40 16.35 4.34
N GLN A 413 17.77 16.90 5.37
CA GLN A 413 18.24 16.82 6.76
C GLN A 413 18.50 15.37 7.20
N LYS A 414 17.56 14.45 6.91
CA LYS A 414 17.72 13.02 7.11
C LYS A 414 18.05 12.34 5.78
N ALA A 415 19.30 11.95 5.60
CA ALA A 415 19.76 11.27 4.39
C ALA A 415 19.08 9.90 4.25
N HIS A 416 18.45 9.66 3.11
CA HIS A 416 17.83 8.38 2.76
C HIS A 416 18.72 7.59 1.78
N MET A 417 18.93 6.31 2.09
CA MET A 417 19.70 5.40 1.26
C MET A 417 18.80 4.27 0.74
N PHE A 418 18.95 3.98 -0.54
CA PHE A 418 18.29 2.83 -1.15
C PHE A 418 19.11 1.56 -0.95
N LYS A 419 18.44 0.44 -0.78
CA LYS A 419 19.12 -0.85 -0.80
C LYS A 419 19.80 -1.05 -2.16
N GLY A 420 21.09 -1.42 -2.14
CA GLY A 420 21.91 -1.62 -3.34
C GLY A 420 23.37 -1.28 -3.07
N SER A 421 24.18 -1.05 -4.10
CA SER A 421 25.60 -0.68 -3.94
C SER A 421 25.77 0.80 -3.55
N ILE A 422 26.96 1.15 -3.02
CA ILE A 422 27.37 2.55 -2.81
C ILE A 422 27.33 3.29 -4.15
N GLN A 423 27.85 2.70 -5.22
CA GLN A 423 27.79 3.23 -6.59
C GLN A 423 26.36 3.55 -7.02
N SER A 424 25.41 2.60 -6.88
CA SER A 424 24.02 2.82 -7.28
C SER A 424 23.36 3.96 -6.51
N ASN A 425 23.75 4.16 -5.25
CA ASN A 425 23.27 5.27 -4.44
C ASN A 425 23.83 6.62 -4.85
N ILE A 426 25.12 6.71 -5.21
CA ILE A 426 25.73 7.95 -5.69
C ILE A 426 25.20 8.29 -7.09
N CYS A 427 25.16 7.31 -8.00
CA CYS A 427 24.71 7.48 -9.38
C CYS A 427 23.19 7.65 -9.52
N PHE A 428 22.41 7.56 -8.43
CA PHE A 428 20.96 7.76 -8.46
C PHE A 428 20.54 9.11 -9.07
N GLY A 429 21.35 10.16 -8.88
CA GLY A 429 21.09 11.50 -9.44
C GLY A 429 21.48 11.63 -10.93
N LYS A 430 22.36 10.77 -11.44
CA LYS A 430 22.84 10.72 -12.83
C LYS A 430 23.29 9.29 -13.14
N PRO A 431 22.38 8.40 -13.56
CA PRO A 431 22.66 6.98 -13.79
C PRO A 431 23.75 6.71 -14.84
N GLU A 432 23.91 7.61 -15.80
CA GLU A 432 24.87 7.51 -16.92
C GLU A 432 26.23 8.16 -16.61
N ALA A 433 26.50 8.48 -15.34
CA ALA A 433 27.77 9.07 -14.94
C ALA A 433 28.94 8.11 -15.14
N SER A 434 30.09 8.65 -15.59
CA SER A 434 31.33 7.87 -15.65
C SER A 434 31.85 7.57 -14.24
N ASP A 435 32.70 6.53 -14.14
CA ASP A 435 33.36 6.20 -12.87
C ASP A 435 34.25 7.36 -12.38
N GLU A 436 34.86 8.12 -13.29
CA GLU A 436 35.64 9.31 -12.94
C GLU A 436 34.78 10.41 -12.31
N GLU A 437 33.61 10.69 -12.88
CA GLU A 437 32.65 11.67 -12.33
C GLU A 437 32.15 11.22 -10.95
N MET A 438 31.83 9.94 -10.80
CA MET A 438 31.36 9.35 -9.53
C MET A 438 32.47 9.43 -8.46
N HIS A 439 33.69 9.05 -8.80
CA HIS A 439 34.85 9.13 -7.89
C HIS A 439 35.16 10.58 -7.52
N HIS A 440 35.05 11.52 -8.46
CA HIS A 440 35.19 12.95 -8.17
C HIS A 440 34.14 13.42 -7.17
N ALA A 441 32.86 13.13 -7.40
CA ALA A 441 31.80 13.49 -6.50
C ALA A 441 31.99 12.89 -5.09
N ALA A 442 32.41 11.64 -5.00
CA ALA A 442 32.74 10.99 -3.73
C ALA A 442 33.92 11.65 -2.99
N ARG A 443 34.97 12.07 -3.72
CA ARG A 443 36.12 12.80 -3.14
C ARG A 443 35.68 14.15 -2.59
N VAL A 444 34.95 14.92 -3.37
CA VAL A 444 34.43 16.24 -2.92
C VAL A 444 33.55 16.07 -1.68
N ALA A 445 32.69 15.08 -1.67
CA ALA A 445 31.82 14.77 -0.52
C ALA A 445 32.55 14.15 0.68
N GLN A 446 33.88 14.00 0.63
CA GLN A 446 34.71 13.36 1.67
C GLN A 446 34.25 11.90 1.96
N ALA A 447 33.71 11.22 0.93
CA ALA A 447 33.19 9.85 1.08
C ALA A 447 34.27 8.80 0.71
N SER A 448 35.24 9.12 -0.10
CA SER A 448 36.24 8.17 -0.62
C SER A 448 37.00 7.43 0.47
N ASP A 449 37.35 8.10 1.57
CA ASP A 449 38.15 7.51 2.67
C ASP A 449 37.42 6.35 3.37
N PHE A 450 36.11 6.43 3.56
CA PHE A 450 35.39 5.34 4.18
C PHE A 450 35.01 4.27 3.15
N ILE A 451 34.79 4.65 1.88
CA ILE A 451 34.50 3.72 0.80
C ILE A 451 35.72 2.81 0.54
N SER A 452 36.90 3.37 0.46
CA SER A 452 38.13 2.61 0.23
C SER A 452 38.49 1.61 1.35
N LYS A 453 37.93 1.81 2.55
CA LYS A 453 38.11 0.89 3.68
C LYS A 453 37.11 -0.29 3.67
N ARG A 454 36.17 -0.29 2.75
CA ARG A 454 35.22 -1.37 2.59
C ARG A 454 35.78 -2.45 1.66
N GLU A 455 35.40 -3.69 1.92
CA GLU A 455 35.93 -4.87 1.22
C GLU A 455 35.73 -4.79 -0.31
N ASN A 456 34.52 -4.38 -0.74
CA ASN A 456 34.17 -4.25 -2.17
C ASN A 456 34.17 -2.79 -2.66
N GLY A 457 34.66 -1.82 -1.86
CA GLY A 457 34.72 -0.41 -2.24
C GLY A 457 33.36 0.16 -2.65
N TYR A 458 33.24 0.68 -3.86
CA TYR A 458 32.01 1.25 -4.41
C TYR A 458 30.90 0.21 -4.69
N LEU A 459 31.25 -1.05 -4.85
CA LEU A 459 30.32 -2.16 -5.05
C LEU A 459 29.78 -2.73 -3.74
N ASP A 460 30.25 -2.24 -2.59
CA ASP A 460 29.80 -2.70 -1.29
C ASP A 460 28.31 -2.41 -1.07
N GLU A 461 27.59 -3.35 -0.44
CA GLU A 461 26.15 -3.29 -0.30
C GLU A 461 25.73 -2.34 0.83
N ILE A 462 24.77 -1.48 0.54
CA ILE A 462 24.02 -0.66 1.50
C ILE A 462 22.71 -1.40 1.80
N ALA A 463 22.47 -1.71 3.07
CA ALA A 463 21.23 -2.29 3.52
C ALA A 463 20.07 -1.28 3.42
N GLU A 464 18.83 -1.76 3.58
CA GLU A 464 17.64 -0.92 3.60
C GLU A 464 17.79 0.22 4.62
N ASP A 465 17.46 1.46 4.18
CA ASP A 465 17.67 2.70 4.93
C ASP A 465 19.13 2.92 5.39
N GLY A 466 20.09 2.18 4.84
CA GLY A 466 21.50 2.30 5.20
C GLY A 466 21.80 1.93 6.65
N THR A 467 21.13 0.94 7.21
CA THR A 467 21.31 0.52 8.61
C THR A 467 22.73 0.03 8.93
N ASN A 468 23.50 -0.33 7.90
CA ASN A 468 24.90 -0.78 7.99
C ASN A 468 25.95 0.33 7.82
N ILE A 469 25.53 1.61 7.76
CA ILE A 469 26.40 2.78 7.66
C ILE A 469 26.02 3.87 8.66
N SER A 470 27.00 4.68 9.10
CA SER A 470 26.75 5.76 10.07
C SER A 470 25.97 6.93 9.45
N GLY A 471 25.33 7.76 10.30
CA GLY A 471 24.59 8.95 9.85
C GLY A 471 25.44 9.91 9.02
N GLY A 472 26.68 10.17 9.44
CA GLY A 472 27.63 11.01 8.69
C GLY A 472 28.06 10.39 7.36
N GLN A 473 28.15 9.05 7.26
CA GLN A 473 28.41 8.36 5.99
C GLN A 473 27.22 8.49 5.04
N LYS A 474 25.97 8.29 5.53
CA LYS A 474 24.76 8.52 4.74
C LYS A 474 24.72 9.94 4.18
N GLN A 475 25.03 10.93 5.03
CA GLN A 475 25.00 12.33 4.65
C GLN A 475 26.01 12.62 3.54
N ARG A 476 27.25 12.11 3.66
CA ARG A 476 28.29 12.28 2.64
C ARG A 476 27.91 11.61 1.30
N LEU A 477 27.28 10.43 1.32
CA LEU A 477 26.77 9.80 0.09
C LEU A 477 25.62 10.60 -0.53
N SER A 478 24.73 11.18 0.28
CA SER A 478 23.67 12.06 -0.20
C SER A 478 24.23 13.34 -0.85
N ILE A 479 25.28 13.92 -0.26
CA ILE A 479 26.00 15.06 -0.83
C ILE A 479 26.69 14.67 -2.14
N ALA A 480 27.38 13.51 -2.20
CA ALA A 480 27.99 13.00 -3.43
C ALA A 480 26.97 12.83 -4.57
N ARG A 481 25.77 12.32 -4.27
CA ARG A 481 24.65 12.20 -5.21
C ARG A 481 24.27 13.54 -5.86
N VAL A 482 24.24 14.61 -5.06
CA VAL A 482 23.88 15.95 -5.52
C VAL A 482 25.02 16.61 -6.30
N ILE A 483 26.27 16.43 -5.86
CA ILE A 483 27.46 16.92 -6.59
C ILE A 483 27.55 16.29 -7.98
N LEU A 484 27.31 14.98 -8.08
CA LEU A 484 27.33 14.24 -9.35
C LEU A 484 26.29 14.79 -10.35
N LYS A 485 25.16 15.25 -9.86
CA LYS A 485 24.07 15.83 -10.67
C LYS A 485 24.45 17.18 -11.30
N LYS A 486 25.33 17.98 -10.68
CA LYS A 486 25.76 19.32 -11.12
C LYS A 486 24.59 20.28 -11.37
N PRO A 487 23.69 20.51 -10.41
CA PRO A 487 22.52 21.36 -10.60
C PRO A 487 22.89 22.86 -10.60
N SER A 488 21.95 23.71 -11.09
CA SER A 488 22.09 25.17 -11.02
C SER A 488 21.74 25.76 -9.64
N LEU A 489 20.98 25.01 -8.82
CA LEU A 489 20.63 25.37 -7.43
C LEU A 489 20.93 24.19 -6.52
N TYR A 490 21.83 24.38 -5.58
CA TYR A 490 22.12 23.42 -4.50
C TYR A 490 21.36 23.83 -3.27
N ILE A 491 20.60 22.91 -2.68
CA ILE A 491 19.85 23.13 -1.43
C ILE A 491 20.29 22.10 -0.41
N TYR A 492 20.90 22.56 0.68
CA TYR A 492 21.38 21.72 1.77
C TYR A 492 20.58 22.03 3.04
N ASP A 493 19.68 21.12 3.42
CA ASP A 493 18.81 21.27 4.60
C ASP A 493 19.47 20.63 5.82
N ASP A 494 20.12 21.45 6.65
CA ASP A 494 20.84 21.06 7.88
C ASP A 494 21.80 19.85 7.68
N SER A 495 22.39 19.78 6.49
CA SER A 495 23.11 18.58 6.02
C SER A 495 24.51 18.43 6.63
N PHE A 496 25.02 19.46 7.30
CA PHE A 496 26.34 19.46 7.92
C PHE A 496 26.31 19.08 9.40
N SER A 497 25.15 19.11 10.04
CA SER A 497 25.00 18.85 11.49
C SER A 497 25.40 17.43 11.91
N ALA A 498 25.27 16.46 11.01
CA ALA A 498 25.64 15.06 11.25
C ALA A 498 27.13 14.77 11.08
N LEU A 499 27.94 15.76 10.67
CA LEU A 499 29.35 15.63 10.42
C LEU A 499 30.18 16.15 11.59
N ASP A 500 31.38 15.55 11.80
CA ASP A 500 32.37 16.09 12.72
C ASP A 500 32.99 17.40 12.16
N PHE A 501 33.50 18.25 13.04
CA PHE A 501 34.00 19.57 12.69
C PHE A 501 35.10 19.56 11.61
N LYS A 502 36.01 18.56 11.63
CA LYS A 502 37.10 18.46 10.67
C LYS A 502 36.58 18.08 9.30
N THR A 503 35.70 17.09 9.23
CA THR A 503 35.07 16.65 7.98
C THR A 503 34.18 17.76 7.40
N ASP A 504 33.40 18.47 8.23
CA ASP A 504 32.58 19.61 7.79
C ASP A 504 33.45 20.72 7.16
N ALA A 505 34.50 21.17 7.84
CA ALA A 505 35.39 22.22 7.31
C ALA A 505 36.06 21.82 5.99
N THR A 506 36.53 20.54 5.88
CA THR A 506 37.18 20.03 4.67
C THR A 506 36.17 19.92 3.52
N LEU A 507 34.98 19.43 3.79
CA LEU A 507 33.89 19.30 2.83
C LEU A 507 33.46 20.68 2.28
N ARG A 508 33.26 21.68 3.14
CA ARG A 508 32.90 23.04 2.70
C ARG A 508 33.98 23.67 1.81
N LYS A 509 35.24 23.44 2.14
CA LYS A 509 36.37 23.90 1.30
C LYS A 509 36.35 23.21 -0.06
N ALA A 510 36.06 21.90 -0.10
CA ALA A 510 36.00 21.12 -1.35
C ALA A 510 34.75 21.46 -2.19
N LEU A 511 33.65 21.85 -1.57
CA LEU A 511 32.41 22.25 -2.24
C LEU A 511 32.51 23.63 -2.92
N LYS A 512 33.32 24.56 -2.39
CA LYS A 512 33.41 25.94 -2.86
C LYS A 512 33.63 26.09 -4.37
N PRO A 513 34.59 25.35 -5.01
CA PRO A 513 34.75 25.39 -6.46
C PRO A 513 33.60 24.76 -7.24
N GLU A 514 32.94 23.72 -6.71
CA GLU A 514 31.83 23.02 -7.37
C GLU A 514 30.56 23.89 -7.50
N VAL A 515 30.29 24.70 -6.49
CA VAL A 515 29.08 25.55 -6.42
C VAL A 515 29.27 26.97 -6.95
N LYS A 516 30.51 27.35 -7.39
CA LYS A 516 30.83 28.71 -7.82
C LYS A 516 29.91 29.26 -8.91
N ASN A 517 29.46 28.39 -9.81
CA ASN A 517 28.60 28.75 -10.94
C ASN A 517 27.13 28.34 -10.69
N ALA A 518 26.67 28.26 -9.45
CA ALA A 518 25.32 27.90 -9.07
C ALA A 518 24.86 28.78 -7.90
N ILE A 519 23.57 28.75 -7.56
CA ILE A 519 23.07 29.28 -6.30
C ILE A 519 23.29 28.19 -5.24
N PHE A 520 23.94 28.55 -4.12
CA PHE A 520 24.17 27.62 -3.02
C PHE A 520 23.36 28.03 -1.79
N PHE A 521 22.28 27.30 -1.53
CA PHE A 521 21.34 27.56 -0.45
C PHE A 521 21.54 26.58 0.71
N VAL A 522 21.87 27.10 1.90
CA VAL A 522 22.21 26.28 3.08
C VAL A 522 21.30 26.64 4.25
N VAL A 523 20.59 25.66 4.75
CA VAL A 523 19.95 25.76 6.08
C VAL A 523 20.93 25.21 7.10
N ALA A 524 21.24 25.98 8.13
CA ALA A 524 22.15 25.57 9.18
C ALA A 524 21.71 26.05 10.55
N GLN A 525 22.14 25.32 11.57
CA GLN A 525 21.96 25.69 12.98
C GLN A 525 23.24 26.26 13.59
N ARG A 526 24.39 26.10 12.90
CA ARG A 526 25.70 26.56 13.37
C ARG A 526 26.12 27.83 12.64
N ILE A 527 26.45 28.87 13.41
CA ILE A 527 26.98 30.15 12.89
C ILE A 527 28.24 29.91 12.04
N SER A 528 29.15 29.06 12.50
CA SER A 528 30.41 28.73 11.78
C SER A 528 30.21 28.17 10.36
N THR A 529 29.03 27.68 10.04
CA THR A 529 28.69 27.15 8.71
C THR A 529 28.25 28.26 7.75
N ILE A 530 27.72 29.38 8.28
CA ILE A 530 27.02 30.39 7.49
C ILE A 530 27.71 31.76 7.46
N MET A 531 28.69 32.02 8.34
CA MET A 531 29.32 33.34 8.49
C MET A 531 30.02 33.85 7.21
N ASP A 532 30.39 32.93 6.29
CA ASP A 532 30.99 33.26 4.99
C ASP A 532 29.95 33.35 3.85
N SER A 533 28.67 33.44 4.17
CA SER A 533 27.61 33.55 3.18
C SER A 533 27.42 34.99 2.71
N ASP A 534 27.12 35.15 1.42
CA ASP A 534 26.85 36.46 0.80
C ASP A 534 25.56 37.10 1.36
N MET A 535 24.60 36.25 1.76
CA MET A 535 23.36 36.67 2.38
C MET A 535 22.90 35.62 3.40
N ILE A 536 22.56 36.08 4.58
CA ILE A 536 21.98 35.29 5.67
C ILE A 536 20.56 35.77 5.91
N ILE A 537 19.62 34.83 5.91
CA ILE A 537 18.21 35.06 6.23
C ILE A 537 17.96 34.55 7.65
N VAL A 538 17.56 35.43 8.54
CA VAL A 538 17.18 35.06 9.90
C VAL A 538 15.66 34.90 9.94
N LEU A 539 15.21 33.66 10.17
CA LEU A 539 13.80 33.30 10.25
C LEU A 539 13.37 33.13 11.71
N ASP A 540 12.30 33.80 12.09
CA ASP A 540 11.62 33.58 13.36
C ASP A 540 10.10 33.61 13.19
N GLU A 541 9.37 32.71 13.82
CA GLU A 541 7.90 32.58 13.76
C GLU A 541 7.33 32.69 12.32
N GLY A 542 8.07 32.14 11.33
CA GLY A 542 7.66 32.15 9.92
C GLY A 542 7.88 33.48 9.19
N GLN A 543 8.62 34.41 9.75
CA GLN A 543 8.92 35.71 9.14
C GLN A 543 10.43 35.95 9.03
N ILE A 544 10.86 36.74 8.06
CA ILE A 544 12.23 37.21 7.97
C ILE A 544 12.38 38.41 8.91
N ILE A 545 13.16 38.24 9.97
CA ILE A 545 13.45 39.27 10.95
C ILE A 545 14.81 39.94 10.76
N GLY A 546 15.65 39.35 9.92
CA GLY A 546 16.97 39.87 9.54
C GLY A 546 17.43 39.34 8.20
N LEU A 547 18.01 40.20 7.37
CA LEU A 547 18.55 39.89 6.07
C LEU A 547 19.81 40.70 5.83
N GLY A 548 20.95 40.04 5.55
CA GLY A 548 22.22 40.70 5.32
C GLY A 548 23.41 39.79 5.49
N THR A 549 24.61 40.33 5.50
CA THR A 549 25.86 39.63 5.81
C THR A 549 25.99 39.35 7.31
N HIS A 550 26.93 38.49 7.69
CA HIS A 550 27.25 38.17 9.08
C HIS A 550 27.50 39.46 9.93
N LEU A 551 28.31 40.40 9.43
CA LEU A 551 28.64 41.64 10.12
C LEU A 551 27.45 42.59 10.25
N GLU A 552 26.62 42.68 9.23
CA GLU A 552 25.41 43.51 9.26
C GLU A 552 24.40 42.98 10.28
N LEU A 553 24.21 41.69 10.33
CA LEU A 553 23.28 41.04 11.26
C LEU A 553 23.76 41.06 12.71
N LEU A 554 25.06 40.97 12.96
CA LEU A 554 25.64 41.17 14.28
C LEU A 554 25.39 42.59 14.80
N LYS A 555 25.23 43.59 13.92
CA LYS A 555 24.94 44.97 14.32
C LYS A 555 23.45 45.27 14.46
N ASN A 556 22.61 44.68 13.60
CA ASN A 556 21.25 45.13 13.38
C ASN A 556 20.15 44.11 13.77
N CYS A 557 20.49 42.85 14.09
CA CYS A 557 19.50 41.82 14.38
C CYS A 557 19.75 41.18 15.76
N SER A 558 18.91 41.49 16.72
CA SER A 558 19.05 41.01 18.11
C SER A 558 18.99 39.47 18.22
N VAL A 559 18.08 38.81 17.47
CA VAL A 559 17.97 37.36 17.48
C VAL A 559 19.23 36.71 16.89
N TYR A 560 19.82 37.27 15.84
CA TYR A 560 21.08 36.77 15.29
C TYR A 560 22.23 36.94 16.28
N GLN A 561 22.28 38.08 17.00
CA GLN A 561 23.25 38.33 18.07
C GLN A 561 23.14 37.26 19.17
N GLU A 562 21.94 36.98 19.65
CA GLU A 562 21.71 35.94 20.66
C GLU A 562 22.21 34.56 20.21
N ILE A 563 21.91 34.17 18.97
CA ILE A 563 22.37 32.91 18.40
C ILE A 563 23.91 32.92 18.30
N ALA A 564 24.52 34.03 17.86
CA ALA A 564 25.96 34.14 17.71
C ALA A 564 26.68 34.09 19.06
N HIS A 565 26.19 34.82 20.06
CA HIS A 565 26.75 34.81 21.43
C HIS A 565 26.63 33.44 22.12
N SER A 566 25.61 32.65 21.77
CA SER A 566 25.47 31.30 22.30
C SER A 566 26.44 30.27 21.72
N GLN A 567 27.05 30.57 20.55
CA GLN A 567 27.86 29.60 19.78
C GLN A 567 29.31 30.04 19.57
N LEU A 568 29.62 31.31 19.58
CA LEU A 568 30.95 31.88 19.38
C LEU A 568 31.59 32.31 20.69
N THR A 569 32.89 32.20 20.79
CA THR A 569 33.64 32.73 21.93
C THR A 569 33.77 34.25 21.81
N GLN A 570 33.92 34.94 22.93
CA GLN A 570 34.08 36.42 22.95
C GLN A 570 35.25 36.84 22.06
N LYS A 571 36.33 36.08 22.02
CA LYS A 571 37.51 36.34 21.16
C LYS A 571 37.15 36.28 19.67
N GLU A 572 36.35 35.33 19.26
CA GLU A 572 35.90 35.21 17.87
C GLU A 572 34.98 36.36 17.49
N LEU A 573 34.10 36.81 18.41
CA LEU A 573 33.25 37.97 18.19
C LEU A 573 34.06 39.25 18.04
N ASP A 574 35.05 39.47 18.93
CA ASP A 574 35.90 40.66 18.93
C ASP A 574 36.80 40.73 17.67
N ASP A 575 37.27 39.58 17.15
CA ASP A 575 38.07 39.51 15.90
C ASP A 575 37.23 39.89 14.66
N TYR A 576 35.90 39.65 14.68
CA TYR A 576 34.98 40.05 13.60
C TYR A 576 34.51 41.51 13.73
N GLU A 577 34.51 42.11 14.94
CA GLU A 577 34.22 43.54 15.12
C GLU A 577 35.39 44.45 14.71
N ARG A 578 36.62 43.88 14.65
CA ARG A 578 37.84 44.64 14.31
C ARG A 578 38.18 44.65 12.81
N ASN A 579 37.58 43.74 12.03
CA ASN A 579 37.73 43.65 10.57
C ASN A 579 36.47 44.20 9.85
#